data_74cfc45f609f77097b8e0e0464be7fde
#
_entry.id   74cfc45f609f77097b8e0e0464be7fde
#
_cell.length_a   1.000
_cell.length_b   1.000
_cell.length_c   1.000
_cell.angle_alpha   90.00
_cell.angle_beta   90.00
_cell.angle_gamma   90.00
#
_symmetry.space_group_name_H-M   'P 1'
#
loop_
_entity.id
_entity.type
_entity.pdbx_description
1 polymer ?
#
loop_
_entity_poly.entity_id
_entity_poly.type
_entity_poly.pdbx_seq_one_letter_code
_entity_poly.pdbx_strand_id
1 'polypeptide(L)'
;MNNMNHDLPSPSRIVWLDIVRLTAMLMVIGVHCIDPFYISPTMRVIPEYTHWAAIYGSLLRPSVPLFVMMTGLLLLPVRQEQPLGTFYKKRIFRVLFPFLIWSVLYSMFPWFTGLLGLPKEIIGDFFCYTQGHESQSLMDSLKDVAMIPFNFSHKENHMWYIYLLIGLYLYMPFFSAWVERASNKTKQVFLFIWIVSLFIPYIREYVANWLFDRSGYVFGTDTWNEFSMLYYFAGFNGYLLLGHYVKENKDGNILKIFWPFSSNGESDRHNSNWSVWK
;
A
#
# COMPACT_ATOMS: atom_id res chain seq x y z
N MET A 1 -49.76 20.73 1.28
CA MET A 1 -48.71 19.73 1.53
C MET A 1 -47.52 20.10 0.66
N ASN A 2 -46.58 20.89 1.19
CA ASN A 2 -45.38 21.33 0.49
C ASN A 2 -44.30 20.28 0.71
N ASN A 3 -43.96 19.52 -0.33
CA ASN A 3 -42.76 18.69 -0.37
C ASN A 3 -41.55 19.62 -0.48
N MET A 4 -40.91 19.96 0.66
CA MET A 4 -39.55 20.47 0.66
C MET A 4 -38.61 19.28 0.47
N ASN A 5 -38.27 18.97 -0.78
CA ASN A 5 -37.08 18.17 -1.08
C ASN A 5 -35.88 18.99 -0.63
N HIS A 6 -35.33 18.69 0.54
CA HIS A 6 -33.98 19.09 0.95
C HIS A 6 -32.99 18.37 0.02
N ASP A 7 -32.61 19.04 -1.09
CA ASP A 7 -31.43 18.69 -1.85
C ASP A 7 -30.21 18.83 -0.92
N LEU A 8 -29.81 17.72 -0.32
CA LEU A 8 -28.54 17.64 0.40
C LEU A 8 -27.44 17.95 -0.60
N PRO A 9 -26.57 18.95 -0.35
CA PRO A 9 -25.50 19.27 -1.26
C PRO A 9 -24.64 18.01 -1.49
N SER A 10 -24.49 17.65 -2.75
CA SER A 10 -23.60 16.55 -3.15
C SER A 10 -22.21 16.82 -2.56
N PRO A 11 -21.54 15.80 -1.97
CA PRO A 11 -20.22 16.00 -1.38
C PRO A 11 -19.29 16.58 -2.44
N SER A 12 -18.70 17.74 -2.15
CA SER A 12 -17.82 18.44 -3.07
C SER A 12 -16.66 17.51 -3.49
N ARG A 13 -16.55 17.26 -4.78
CA ARG A 13 -15.52 16.40 -5.36
C ARG A 13 -14.16 17.08 -5.18
N ILE A 14 -13.21 16.36 -4.58
CA ILE A 14 -11.86 16.88 -4.36
C ILE A 14 -10.99 16.50 -5.56
N VAL A 15 -10.95 17.36 -6.56
CA VAL A 15 -10.32 17.11 -7.87
C VAL A 15 -8.84 16.69 -7.74
N TRP A 16 -8.06 17.34 -6.88
CA TRP A 16 -6.64 16.99 -6.74
C TRP A 16 -6.43 15.57 -6.19
N LEU A 17 -7.33 15.05 -5.32
CA LEU A 17 -7.27 13.66 -4.85
C LEU A 17 -7.55 12.67 -5.98
N ASP A 18 -8.47 13.00 -6.88
CA ASP A 18 -8.74 12.16 -8.05
C ASP A 18 -7.54 12.14 -9.00
N ILE A 19 -6.83 13.26 -9.17
CA ILE A 19 -5.58 13.32 -9.95
C ILE A 19 -4.50 12.45 -9.31
N VAL A 20 -4.28 12.58 -7.99
CA VAL A 20 -3.29 11.74 -7.28
C VAL A 20 -3.63 10.26 -7.38
N ARG A 21 -4.92 9.91 -7.27
CA ARG A 21 -5.39 8.52 -7.41
C ARG A 21 -5.14 7.98 -8.81
N LEU A 22 -5.44 8.77 -9.85
CA LEU A 22 -5.18 8.40 -11.24
C LEU A 22 -3.68 8.22 -11.49
N THR A 23 -2.86 9.16 -11.02
CA THR A 23 -1.40 9.07 -11.14
C THR A 23 -0.87 7.82 -10.45
N ALA A 24 -1.29 7.54 -9.21
CA ALA A 24 -0.88 6.34 -8.48
C ALA A 24 -1.29 5.05 -9.20
N MET A 25 -2.48 5.03 -9.82
CA MET A 25 -2.95 3.89 -10.62
C MET A 25 -2.09 3.68 -11.87
N LEU A 26 -1.77 4.75 -12.60
CA LEU A 26 -0.85 4.68 -13.76
C LEU A 26 0.54 4.21 -13.35
N MET A 27 1.05 4.65 -12.19
CA MET A 27 2.32 4.17 -11.65
C MET A 27 2.28 2.67 -11.31
N VAL A 28 1.18 2.14 -10.76
CA VAL A 28 1.02 0.69 -10.52
C VAL A 28 1.08 -0.08 -11.82
N ILE A 29 0.36 0.36 -12.86
CA ILE A 29 0.40 -0.27 -14.18
C ILE A 29 1.84 -0.25 -14.71
N GLY A 30 2.52 0.90 -14.63
CA GLY A 30 3.91 1.04 -15.04
C GLY A 30 4.86 0.10 -14.31
N VAL A 31 4.72 -0.09 -12.98
CA VAL A 31 5.52 -1.07 -12.22
C VAL A 31 5.35 -2.47 -12.82
N HIS A 32 4.10 -2.90 -13.04
CA HIS A 32 3.85 -4.24 -13.58
C HIS A 32 4.30 -4.42 -15.04
N CYS A 33 4.37 -3.34 -15.82
CA CYS A 33 5.01 -3.39 -17.15
C CYS A 33 6.54 -3.58 -17.07
N ILE A 34 7.16 -3.19 -15.96
CA ILE A 34 8.62 -3.29 -15.78
C ILE A 34 9.01 -4.61 -15.11
N ASP A 35 8.13 -5.22 -14.33
CA ASP A 35 8.39 -6.46 -13.61
C ASP A 35 9.02 -7.58 -14.49
N PRO A 36 8.63 -7.82 -15.75
CA PRO A 36 9.26 -8.83 -16.60
C PRO A 36 10.77 -8.65 -16.78
N PHE A 37 11.27 -7.42 -16.77
CA PHE A 37 12.71 -7.14 -16.92
C PHE A 37 13.53 -7.55 -15.70
N TYR A 38 12.89 -7.68 -14.53
CA TYR A 38 13.52 -8.21 -13.33
C TYR A 38 13.31 -9.70 -13.13
N ILE A 39 12.16 -10.21 -13.54
CA ILE A 39 11.71 -11.58 -13.21
C ILE A 39 12.16 -12.56 -14.30
N SER A 40 12.08 -12.18 -15.58
CA SER A 40 12.45 -13.06 -16.68
C SER A 40 13.93 -13.39 -16.65
N PRO A 41 14.31 -14.69 -16.60
CA PRO A 41 15.71 -15.11 -16.63
C PRO A 41 16.48 -14.63 -17.87
N THR A 42 15.78 -14.48 -19.00
CA THR A 42 16.36 -14.04 -20.28
C THR A 42 16.55 -12.52 -20.34
N MET A 43 15.65 -11.75 -19.76
CA MET A 43 15.72 -10.28 -19.80
C MET A 43 16.66 -9.70 -18.74
N ARG A 44 16.64 -10.25 -17.52
CA ARG A 44 17.46 -9.73 -16.41
C ARG A 44 18.97 -9.91 -16.61
N VAL A 45 19.40 -10.77 -17.53
CA VAL A 45 20.83 -10.95 -17.85
C VAL A 45 21.37 -9.89 -18.80
N ILE A 46 20.50 -9.05 -19.37
CA ILE A 46 20.86 -7.92 -20.22
C ILE A 46 21.06 -6.69 -19.33
N PRO A 47 22.31 -6.20 -19.14
CA PRO A 47 22.59 -5.12 -18.18
C PRO A 47 21.82 -3.84 -18.46
N GLU A 48 21.62 -3.50 -19.73
CA GLU A 48 20.89 -2.31 -20.15
C GLU A 48 19.42 -2.38 -19.69
N TYR A 49 18.76 -3.50 -19.86
CA TYR A 49 17.37 -3.69 -19.44
C TYR A 49 17.24 -3.58 -17.92
N THR A 50 18.13 -4.23 -17.19
CA THR A 50 18.15 -4.19 -15.73
C THR A 50 18.39 -2.76 -15.21
N HIS A 51 19.30 -2.01 -15.85
CA HIS A 51 19.58 -0.62 -15.47
C HIS A 51 18.35 0.28 -15.64
N TRP A 52 17.73 0.26 -16.82
CA TRP A 52 16.53 1.06 -17.08
C TRP A 52 15.33 0.63 -16.23
N ALA A 53 15.16 -0.68 -16.03
CA ALA A 53 14.14 -1.21 -15.14
C ALA A 53 14.33 -0.71 -13.69
N ALA A 54 15.58 -0.63 -13.20
CA ALA A 54 15.88 -0.09 -11.89
C ALA A 54 15.46 1.39 -11.77
N ILE A 55 15.78 2.21 -12.78
CA ILE A 55 15.43 3.64 -12.79
C ILE A 55 13.90 3.83 -12.81
N TYR A 56 13.23 3.26 -13.80
CA TYR A 56 11.78 3.41 -13.94
C TYR A 56 11.03 2.75 -12.78
N GLY A 57 11.47 1.57 -12.35
CA GLY A 57 10.90 0.88 -11.20
C GLY A 57 10.98 1.73 -9.94
N SER A 58 12.11 2.38 -9.66
CA SER A 58 12.28 3.25 -8.51
C SER A 58 11.34 4.45 -8.53
N LEU A 59 11.14 5.07 -9.71
CA LEU A 59 10.23 6.20 -9.89
C LEU A 59 8.75 5.82 -9.71
N LEU A 60 8.37 4.59 -10.03
CA LEU A 60 6.99 4.13 -10.01
C LEU A 60 6.58 3.43 -8.71
N ARG A 61 7.53 2.92 -7.92
CA ARG A 61 7.27 2.24 -6.63
C ARG A 61 6.50 3.07 -5.58
N PRO A 62 6.56 4.42 -5.55
CA PRO A 62 5.74 5.21 -4.63
C PRO A 62 4.22 5.09 -4.81
N SER A 63 3.76 4.38 -5.83
CA SER A 63 2.33 4.16 -6.13
C SER A 63 1.54 3.60 -4.94
N VAL A 64 1.99 2.50 -4.33
CA VAL A 64 1.33 1.89 -3.17
C VAL A 64 1.37 2.80 -1.93
N PRO A 65 2.52 3.39 -1.55
CA PRO A 65 2.58 4.47 -0.56
C PRO A 65 1.55 5.58 -0.76
N LEU A 66 1.38 6.07 -1.98
CA LEU A 66 0.39 7.12 -2.28
C LEU A 66 -1.05 6.65 -2.00
N PHE A 67 -1.43 5.41 -2.34
CA PHE A 67 -2.74 4.87 -2.01
C PHE A 67 -2.96 4.76 -0.50
N VAL A 68 -1.94 4.34 0.24
CA VAL A 68 -2.01 4.28 1.71
C VAL A 68 -2.11 5.68 2.31
N MET A 69 -1.33 6.65 1.83
CA MET A 69 -1.43 8.05 2.27
C MET A 69 -2.83 8.63 2.01
N MET A 70 -3.40 8.41 0.82
CA MET A 70 -4.77 8.84 0.53
C MET A 70 -5.79 8.18 1.46
N THR A 71 -5.57 6.90 1.81
CA THR A 71 -6.41 6.20 2.77
C THR A 71 -6.34 6.87 4.15
N GLY A 72 -5.14 7.18 4.63
CA GLY A 72 -4.94 7.92 5.89
C GLY A 72 -5.55 9.31 5.87
N LEU A 73 -5.36 10.06 4.79
CA LEU A 73 -5.90 11.40 4.59
C LEU A 73 -7.44 11.41 4.65
N LEU A 74 -8.10 10.40 4.07
CA LEU A 74 -9.55 10.34 3.95
C LEU A 74 -10.23 9.73 5.18
N LEU A 75 -9.56 8.80 5.86
CA LEU A 75 -10.20 7.96 6.88
C LEU A 75 -9.73 8.23 8.30
N LEU A 76 -8.58 8.87 8.50
CA LEU A 76 -8.12 9.23 9.85
C LEU A 76 -8.54 10.67 10.22
N PRO A 77 -8.97 10.89 11.47
CA PRO A 77 -9.34 9.87 12.43
C PRO A 77 -10.68 9.20 12.08
N VAL A 78 -10.82 7.92 12.46
CA VAL A 78 -12.10 7.19 12.30
C VAL A 78 -13.10 7.77 13.26
N ARG A 79 -14.30 8.12 12.78
CA ARG A 79 -15.37 8.65 13.65
C ARG A 79 -15.74 7.64 14.72
N GLN A 80 -15.57 8.02 15.99
CA GLN A 80 -15.84 7.13 17.14
C GLN A 80 -17.33 6.79 17.31
N GLU A 81 -18.23 7.61 16.76
CA GLU A 81 -19.68 7.38 16.78
C GLU A 81 -20.11 6.17 15.92
N GLN A 82 -19.24 5.65 15.05
CA GLN A 82 -19.55 4.52 14.19
C GLN A 82 -19.18 3.20 14.88
N PRO A 83 -20.12 2.24 15.06
CA PRO A 83 -19.78 0.92 15.56
C PRO A 83 -18.68 0.26 14.70
N LEU A 84 -17.68 -0.36 15.34
CA LEU A 84 -16.54 -1.02 14.65
C LEU A 84 -17.01 -2.00 13.56
N GLY A 85 -18.04 -2.78 13.84
CA GLY A 85 -18.61 -3.72 12.88
C GLY A 85 -19.13 -3.05 11.62
N THR A 86 -19.75 -1.87 11.75
CA THR A 86 -20.21 -1.08 10.60
C THR A 86 -19.06 -0.52 9.80
N PHE A 87 -17.99 -0.03 10.47
CA PHE A 87 -16.78 0.42 9.82
C PHE A 87 -16.15 -0.70 8.99
N TYR A 88 -15.90 -1.86 9.61
CA TYR A 88 -15.27 -3.00 8.93
C TYR A 88 -16.12 -3.52 7.78
N LYS A 89 -17.43 -3.75 8.00
CA LYS A 89 -18.33 -4.21 6.96
C LYS A 89 -18.28 -3.28 5.75
N LYS A 90 -18.42 -1.98 5.96
CA LYS A 90 -18.45 -0.99 4.87
C LYS A 90 -17.14 -0.92 4.07
N ARG A 91 -15.98 -1.07 4.74
CA ARG A 91 -14.66 -0.90 4.12
C ARG A 91 -14.12 -2.20 3.53
N ILE A 92 -14.16 -3.28 4.30
CA ILE A 92 -13.62 -4.57 3.88
C ILE A 92 -14.44 -5.14 2.72
N PHE A 93 -15.78 -5.17 2.82
CA PHE A 93 -16.60 -5.74 1.74
C PHE A 93 -16.49 -4.99 0.42
N ARG A 94 -16.27 -3.68 0.45
CA ARG A 94 -16.07 -2.88 -0.78
C ARG A 94 -14.83 -3.33 -1.56
N VAL A 95 -13.80 -3.79 -0.86
CA VAL A 95 -12.52 -4.22 -1.45
C VAL A 95 -12.52 -5.73 -1.67
N LEU A 96 -13.05 -6.48 -0.71
CA LEU A 96 -13.06 -7.95 -0.73
C LEU A 96 -13.90 -8.52 -1.87
N PHE A 97 -15.05 -7.92 -2.17
CA PHE A 97 -15.94 -8.45 -3.20
C PHE A 97 -15.31 -8.44 -4.61
N PRO A 98 -14.83 -7.30 -5.15
CA PRO A 98 -14.13 -7.31 -6.43
C PRO A 98 -12.85 -8.15 -6.38
N PHE A 99 -12.12 -8.15 -5.27
CA PHE A 99 -10.94 -8.99 -5.09
C PHE A 99 -11.25 -10.47 -5.28
N LEU A 100 -12.28 -11.00 -4.62
CA LEU A 100 -12.65 -12.40 -4.74
C LEU A 100 -13.07 -12.77 -6.17
N ILE A 101 -13.83 -11.90 -6.85
CA ILE A 101 -14.22 -12.12 -8.25
C ILE A 101 -12.98 -12.27 -9.13
N TRP A 102 -12.07 -11.31 -9.06
CA TRP A 102 -10.87 -11.31 -9.90
C TRP A 102 -9.94 -12.47 -9.54
N SER A 103 -9.73 -12.77 -8.26
CA SER A 103 -8.89 -13.89 -7.83
C SER A 103 -9.42 -15.22 -8.34
N VAL A 104 -10.74 -15.44 -8.26
CA VAL A 104 -11.36 -16.65 -8.82
C VAL A 104 -11.20 -16.71 -10.34
N LEU A 105 -11.40 -15.58 -11.04
CA LEU A 105 -11.20 -15.53 -12.49
C LEU A 105 -9.75 -15.85 -12.87
N TYR A 106 -8.76 -15.30 -12.18
CA TYR A 106 -7.34 -15.61 -12.43
C TYR A 106 -7.02 -17.07 -12.14
N SER A 107 -7.49 -17.63 -11.04
CA SER A 107 -7.24 -19.03 -10.67
C SER A 107 -7.89 -20.02 -11.64
N MET A 108 -9.07 -19.70 -12.17
CA MET A 108 -9.82 -20.56 -13.10
C MET A 108 -9.39 -20.39 -14.56
N PHE A 109 -8.70 -19.30 -14.89
CA PHE A 109 -8.37 -18.95 -16.28
C PHE A 109 -7.55 -20.02 -17.01
N PRO A 110 -6.49 -20.65 -16.44
CA PRO A 110 -5.73 -21.69 -17.13
C PRO A 110 -6.53 -22.95 -17.44
N TRP A 111 -7.47 -23.33 -16.58
CA TRP A 111 -8.40 -24.41 -16.87
C TRP A 111 -9.33 -24.06 -18.04
N PHE A 112 -9.88 -22.86 -18.02
CA PHE A 112 -10.82 -22.40 -19.04
C PHE A 112 -10.15 -22.27 -20.41
N THR A 113 -8.94 -21.70 -20.47
CA THR A 113 -8.16 -21.56 -21.72
C THR A 113 -7.71 -22.93 -22.26
N GLY A 114 -7.34 -23.86 -21.38
CA GLY A 114 -7.06 -25.24 -21.74
C GLY A 114 -8.29 -25.97 -22.34
N LEU A 115 -9.48 -25.72 -21.80
CA LEU A 115 -10.73 -26.26 -22.32
C LEU A 115 -11.07 -25.72 -23.73
N LEU A 116 -10.74 -24.45 -23.99
CA LEU A 116 -10.94 -23.81 -25.29
C LEU A 116 -9.86 -24.16 -26.32
N GLY A 117 -8.81 -24.88 -25.92
CA GLY A 117 -7.70 -25.26 -26.81
C GLY A 117 -6.92 -24.04 -27.33
N LEU A 118 -6.84 -22.96 -26.56
CA LEU A 118 -6.10 -21.77 -26.96
C LEU A 118 -4.59 -22.08 -27.06
N PRO A 119 -3.87 -21.48 -28.03
CA PRO A 119 -2.42 -21.63 -28.18
C PRO A 119 -1.69 -21.23 -26.90
N LYS A 120 -0.70 -22.03 -26.50
CA LYS A 120 0.11 -21.80 -25.27
C LYS A 120 0.87 -20.49 -25.32
N GLU A 121 1.29 -20.07 -26.51
CA GLU A 121 2.00 -18.83 -26.76
C GLU A 121 1.14 -17.60 -26.36
N ILE A 122 -0.14 -17.60 -26.73
CA ILE A 122 -1.07 -16.51 -26.39
C ILE A 122 -1.31 -16.47 -24.87
N ILE A 123 -1.43 -17.64 -24.23
CA ILE A 123 -1.67 -17.73 -22.79
C ILE A 123 -0.41 -17.34 -22.01
N GLY A 124 0.76 -17.79 -22.47
CA GLY A 124 2.06 -17.46 -21.85
C GLY A 124 2.36 -15.97 -21.89
N ASP A 125 2.02 -15.27 -22.99
CA ASP A 125 2.16 -13.81 -23.10
C ASP A 125 1.22 -13.06 -22.18
N PHE A 126 0.01 -13.57 -21.95
CA PHE A 126 -0.95 -12.97 -21.05
C PHE A 126 -0.57 -13.12 -19.57
N PHE A 127 0.07 -14.25 -19.24
CA PHE A 127 0.55 -14.57 -17.88
C PHE A 127 2.07 -14.73 -17.88
N CYS A 128 2.81 -13.67 -18.13
CA CYS A 128 4.27 -13.70 -18.20
C CYS A 128 4.97 -14.24 -16.93
N TYR A 129 4.23 -14.46 -15.85
CA TYR A 129 4.73 -15.03 -14.59
C TYR A 129 4.50 -16.54 -14.44
N THR A 130 3.79 -17.17 -15.34
CA THR A 130 3.29 -18.53 -15.16
C THR A 130 3.79 -19.52 -16.20
N GLN A 131 5.09 -19.53 -16.44
CA GLN A 131 5.69 -20.59 -17.24
C GLN A 131 5.29 -21.97 -16.67
N GLY A 132 4.58 -22.77 -17.48
CA GLY A 132 4.08 -24.08 -17.06
C GLY A 132 2.64 -24.14 -16.61
N HIS A 133 1.91 -23.01 -16.57
CA HIS A 133 0.50 -22.98 -16.18
C HIS A 133 -0.46 -22.68 -17.34
N GLU A 134 -0.02 -22.89 -18.58
CA GLU A 134 -0.80 -22.63 -19.79
C GLU A 134 -2.07 -23.48 -19.88
N SER A 135 -2.07 -24.64 -19.22
CA SER A 135 -3.28 -25.45 -19.01
C SER A 135 -3.21 -26.14 -17.66
N GLN A 136 -4.30 -26.09 -16.92
CA GLN A 136 -4.44 -26.78 -15.63
C GLN A 136 -5.65 -27.68 -15.64
N SER A 137 -5.63 -28.73 -14.77
CA SER A 137 -6.83 -29.48 -14.46
C SER A 137 -7.83 -28.64 -13.67
N LEU A 138 -9.11 -28.98 -13.75
CA LEU A 138 -10.13 -28.31 -12.90
C LEU A 138 -9.77 -28.43 -11.41
N MET A 139 -9.25 -29.59 -11.00
CA MET A 139 -8.89 -29.81 -9.59
C MET A 139 -7.78 -28.89 -9.12
N ASP A 140 -6.76 -28.64 -9.94
CA ASP A 140 -5.66 -27.77 -9.57
C ASP A 140 -6.12 -26.29 -9.55
N SER A 141 -6.98 -25.88 -10.48
CA SER A 141 -7.59 -24.56 -10.45
C SER A 141 -8.48 -24.37 -9.20
N LEU A 142 -9.22 -25.38 -8.77
CA LEU A 142 -10.00 -25.31 -7.52
C LEU A 142 -9.11 -25.27 -6.28
N LYS A 143 -7.96 -25.94 -6.28
CA LYS A 143 -6.96 -25.78 -5.21
C LYS A 143 -6.43 -24.36 -5.14
N ASP A 144 -6.11 -23.74 -6.29
CA ASP A 144 -5.68 -22.34 -6.34
C ASP A 144 -6.75 -21.41 -5.75
N VAL A 145 -8.03 -21.62 -6.11
CA VAL A 145 -9.15 -20.86 -5.52
C VAL A 145 -9.19 -21.04 -3.99
N ALA A 146 -9.01 -22.27 -3.49
CA ALA A 146 -8.99 -22.53 -2.05
C ALA A 146 -7.80 -21.86 -1.34
N MET A 147 -6.71 -21.58 -2.05
CA MET A 147 -5.51 -20.94 -1.51
C MET A 147 -5.57 -19.40 -1.55
N ILE A 148 -6.58 -18.79 -2.17
CA ILE A 148 -6.78 -17.34 -2.20
C ILE A 148 -6.63 -16.68 -0.81
N PRO A 149 -7.25 -17.18 0.29
CA PRO A 149 -7.10 -16.53 1.60
C PRO A 149 -5.67 -16.43 2.10
N PHE A 150 -4.78 -17.28 1.63
CA PHE A 150 -3.37 -17.37 2.05
C PHE A 150 -2.41 -16.74 1.05
N ASN A 151 -2.88 -16.27 -0.11
CA ASN A 151 -2.09 -15.71 -1.20
C ASN A 151 -0.95 -16.63 -1.69
N PHE A 152 -1.19 -17.93 -1.73
CA PHE A 152 -0.20 -18.91 -2.21
C PHE A 152 -0.26 -19.18 -3.70
N SER A 153 -1.22 -18.59 -4.41
CA SER A 153 -1.24 -18.64 -5.87
C SER A 153 -0.26 -17.63 -6.47
N HIS A 154 0.58 -18.08 -7.38
CA HIS A 154 1.49 -17.19 -8.13
C HIS A 154 0.76 -16.34 -9.18
N LYS A 155 -0.49 -16.66 -9.51
CA LYS A 155 -1.27 -15.97 -10.55
C LYS A 155 -1.81 -14.63 -10.09
N GLU A 156 -2.19 -14.51 -8.81
CA GLU A 156 -2.72 -13.29 -8.23
C GLU A 156 -1.68 -12.53 -7.38
N ASN A 157 -0.41 -12.83 -7.54
CA ASN A 157 0.63 -12.25 -6.68
C ASN A 157 0.62 -10.71 -6.67
N HIS A 158 0.22 -10.08 -7.79
CA HIS A 158 0.05 -8.63 -7.89
C HIS A 158 -1.08 -8.08 -6.99
N MET A 159 -1.98 -8.92 -6.50
CA MET A 159 -3.06 -8.52 -5.58
C MET A 159 -2.66 -8.48 -4.10
N TRP A 160 -1.38 -8.69 -3.77
CA TRP A 160 -0.87 -8.62 -2.40
C TRP A 160 -1.29 -7.34 -1.65
N TYR A 161 -1.46 -6.24 -2.38
CA TYR A 161 -1.89 -4.96 -1.82
C TYR A 161 -3.27 -5.02 -1.15
N ILE A 162 -4.17 -5.89 -1.62
CA ILE A 162 -5.51 -6.03 -1.05
C ILE A 162 -5.43 -6.63 0.36
N TYR A 163 -4.56 -7.61 0.57
CA TYR A 163 -4.32 -8.18 1.92
C TYR A 163 -3.74 -7.13 2.86
N LEU A 164 -2.77 -6.35 2.38
CA LEU A 164 -2.22 -5.20 3.11
C LEU A 164 -3.33 -4.21 3.48
N LEU A 165 -4.18 -3.84 2.53
CA LEU A 165 -5.24 -2.87 2.73
C LEU A 165 -6.28 -3.35 3.75
N ILE A 166 -6.66 -4.63 3.71
CA ILE A 166 -7.52 -5.25 4.71
C ILE A 166 -6.86 -5.17 6.10
N GLY A 167 -5.59 -5.52 6.20
CA GLY A 167 -4.82 -5.41 7.45
C GLY A 167 -4.79 -3.97 7.98
N LEU A 168 -4.60 -2.98 7.11
CA LEU A 168 -4.65 -1.57 7.48
C LEU A 168 -6.05 -1.14 7.95
N TYR A 169 -7.13 -1.63 7.34
CA TYR A 169 -8.48 -1.35 7.81
C TYR A 169 -8.75 -1.97 9.18
N LEU A 170 -8.26 -3.17 9.45
CA LEU A 170 -8.35 -3.80 10.77
C LEU A 170 -7.58 -3.01 11.84
N TYR A 171 -6.40 -2.52 11.50
CA TYR A 171 -5.54 -1.74 12.38
C TYR A 171 -6.06 -0.32 12.64
N MET A 172 -6.70 0.29 11.64
CA MET A 172 -7.03 1.72 11.60
C MET A 172 -7.84 2.24 12.80
N PRO A 173 -8.88 1.57 13.32
CA PRO A 173 -9.63 2.09 14.46
C PRO A 173 -8.78 2.20 15.73
N PHE A 174 -7.87 1.26 15.96
CA PHE A 174 -6.96 1.30 17.11
C PHE A 174 -5.93 2.42 16.96
N PHE A 175 -5.35 2.55 15.78
CA PHE A 175 -4.41 3.62 15.48
C PHE A 175 -5.06 5.01 15.52
N SER A 176 -6.31 5.10 15.07
CA SER A 176 -7.10 6.33 15.08
C SER A 176 -7.27 6.89 16.49
N ALA A 177 -7.49 6.05 17.49
CA ALA A 177 -7.64 6.48 18.88
C ALA A 177 -6.38 7.18 19.42
N TRP A 178 -5.21 6.72 18.98
CA TRP A 178 -3.95 7.39 19.28
C TRP A 178 -3.78 8.67 18.44
N VAL A 179 -4.03 8.63 17.13
CA VAL A 179 -3.88 9.79 16.23
C VAL A 179 -4.73 10.97 16.67
N GLU A 180 -5.94 10.72 17.17
CA GLU A 180 -6.87 11.76 17.62
C GLU A 180 -6.35 12.49 18.88
N ARG A 181 -5.66 11.77 19.78
CA ARG A 181 -5.16 12.33 21.06
C ARG A 181 -3.72 12.83 20.96
N ALA A 182 -2.96 12.38 19.98
CA ALA A 182 -1.56 12.72 19.83
C ALA A 182 -1.36 14.19 19.40
N SER A 183 -0.46 14.89 20.08
CA SER A 183 -0.04 16.24 19.67
C SER A 183 0.66 16.20 18.33
N ASN A 184 0.71 17.32 17.62
CA ASN A 184 1.48 17.43 16.37
C ASN A 184 2.95 17.05 16.55
N LYS A 185 3.55 17.42 17.69
CA LYS A 185 4.92 17.05 18.01
C LYS A 185 5.10 15.54 18.16
N THR A 186 4.16 14.86 18.80
CA THR A 186 4.19 13.39 18.94
C THR A 186 4.06 12.71 17.57
N LYS A 187 3.19 13.21 16.69
CA LYS A 187 3.05 12.72 15.32
C LYS A 187 4.34 12.93 14.51
N GLN A 188 5.01 14.09 14.66
CA GLN A 188 6.30 14.38 14.01
C GLN A 188 7.39 13.42 14.47
N VAL A 189 7.52 13.18 15.79
CA VAL A 189 8.50 12.23 16.35
C VAL A 189 8.24 10.82 15.81
N PHE A 190 6.98 10.38 15.78
CA PHE A 190 6.63 9.07 15.20
C PHE A 190 7.06 8.99 13.73
N LEU A 191 6.71 9.99 12.93
CA LEU A 191 7.04 10.03 11.50
C LEU A 191 8.56 10.07 11.28
N PHE A 192 9.30 10.82 12.11
CA PHE A 192 10.77 10.83 12.04
C PHE A 192 11.36 9.44 12.30
N ILE A 193 10.96 8.78 13.39
CA ILE A 193 11.43 7.42 13.72
C ILE A 193 11.02 6.44 12.61
N TRP A 194 9.82 6.56 12.08
CA TRP A 194 9.35 5.75 10.95
C TRP A 194 10.22 5.96 9.70
N ILE A 195 10.54 7.20 9.32
CA ILE A 195 11.45 7.48 8.19
C ILE A 195 12.81 6.82 8.44
N VAL A 196 13.38 6.97 9.64
CA VAL A 196 14.65 6.33 9.98
C VAL A 196 14.54 4.80 9.86
N SER A 197 13.42 4.20 10.27
CA SER A 197 13.23 2.75 10.18
C SER A 197 13.29 2.23 8.74
N LEU A 198 12.86 3.02 7.76
CA LEU A 198 12.89 2.62 6.34
C LEU A 198 14.30 2.45 5.79
N PHE A 199 15.32 3.05 6.43
CA PHE A 199 16.72 2.89 6.03
C PHE A 199 17.41 1.69 6.63
N ILE A 200 16.87 1.07 7.68
CA ILE A 200 17.50 -0.05 8.38
C ILE A 200 17.82 -1.25 7.46
N PRO A 201 16.89 -1.73 6.60
CA PRO A 201 17.19 -2.82 5.67
C PRO A 201 18.34 -2.48 4.71
N TYR A 202 18.42 -1.24 4.24
CA TYR A 202 19.48 -0.79 3.34
C TYR A 202 20.83 -0.67 4.06
N ILE A 203 20.84 -0.18 5.30
CA ILE A 203 22.04 -0.15 6.15
C ILE A 203 22.55 -1.57 6.38
N ARG A 204 21.65 -2.52 6.67
CA ARG A 204 21.98 -3.92 6.85
C ARG A 204 22.62 -4.54 5.60
N GLU A 205 22.04 -4.28 4.43
CA GLU A 205 22.44 -4.94 3.19
C GLU A 205 23.69 -4.31 2.55
N TYR A 206 23.76 -2.98 2.51
CA TYR A 206 24.79 -2.29 1.75
C TYR A 206 25.87 -1.68 2.62
N VAL A 207 25.51 -0.96 3.67
CA VAL A 207 26.47 -0.19 4.48
C VAL A 207 27.33 -1.11 5.34
N ALA A 208 26.73 -2.14 5.94
CA ALA A 208 27.46 -3.07 6.79
C ALA A 208 28.47 -3.89 5.99
N ASN A 209 28.12 -4.30 4.77
CA ASN A 209 29.04 -5.00 3.87
C ASN A 209 30.18 -4.10 3.42
N TRP A 210 29.85 -2.85 3.03
CA TRP A 210 30.85 -1.90 2.54
C TRP A 210 31.87 -1.47 3.60
N LEU A 211 31.40 -1.25 4.84
CA LEU A 211 32.27 -0.78 5.93
C LEU A 211 33.01 -1.90 6.68
N PHE A 212 32.39 -3.06 6.83
CA PHE A 212 32.87 -4.08 7.78
C PHE A 212 33.01 -5.47 7.16
N ASP A 213 32.77 -5.62 5.86
CA ASP A 213 32.75 -6.92 5.18
C ASP A 213 31.86 -7.95 5.92
N ARG A 214 30.74 -7.48 6.46
CA ARG A 214 29.78 -8.28 7.24
C ARG A 214 28.37 -7.93 6.85
N SER A 215 27.61 -8.94 6.43
CA SER A 215 26.15 -8.84 6.29
C SER A 215 25.47 -9.38 7.54
N GLY A 216 24.29 -8.87 7.87
CA GLY A 216 23.38 -9.56 8.77
C GLY A 216 22.90 -8.77 9.98
N TYR A 217 23.55 -8.82 11.13
CA TYR A 217 22.97 -8.44 12.43
C TYR A 217 23.15 -6.97 12.84
N VAL A 218 23.00 -6.03 11.92
CA VAL A 218 23.11 -4.59 12.21
C VAL A 218 21.96 -4.17 13.12
N PHE A 219 22.26 -3.52 14.24
CA PHE A 219 21.29 -3.08 15.24
C PHE A 219 20.35 -4.19 15.76
N GLY A 220 20.75 -5.46 15.72
CA GLY A 220 19.92 -6.59 16.14
C GLY A 220 18.88 -7.02 15.12
N THR A 221 19.09 -6.72 13.83
CA THR A 221 18.26 -7.27 12.74
C THR A 221 18.41 -8.78 12.66
N ASP A 222 17.33 -9.47 12.25
CA ASP A 222 17.32 -10.92 12.04
C ASP A 222 16.42 -11.23 10.83
N THR A 223 16.36 -12.49 10.42
CA THR A 223 15.52 -12.96 9.30
C THR A 223 14.04 -12.67 9.49
N TRP A 224 13.57 -12.75 10.74
CA TRP A 224 12.18 -12.45 11.10
C TRP A 224 11.91 -10.95 11.37
N ASN A 225 12.97 -10.14 11.54
CA ASN A 225 12.88 -8.72 11.88
C ASN A 225 13.94 -7.89 11.18
N GLU A 226 13.61 -7.38 10.01
CA GLU A 226 14.52 -6.55 9.19
C GLU A 226 14.68 -5.12 9.72
N PHE A 227 13.78 -4.68 10.61
CA PHE A 227 13.75 -3.32 11.15
C PHE A 227 14.33 -3.18 12.55
N SER A 228 14.83 -4.30 13.15
CA SER A 228 15.46 -4.29 14.45
C SER A 228 14.60 -3.66 15.55
N MET A 229 15.23 -2.83 16.40
CA MET A 229 14.54 -2.08 17.47
C MET A 229 13.47 -1.12 16.97
N LEU A 230 13.46 -0.76 15.68
CA LEU A 230 12.47 0.12 15.08
C LEU A 230 11.28 -0.63 14.45
N TYR A 231 11.17 -1.93 14.66
CA TYR A 231 10.13 -2.79 14.11
C TYR A 231 8.69 -2.23 14.31
N TYR A 232 8.39 -1.73 15.50
CA TYR A 232 7.07 -1.21 15.84
C TYR A 232 6.70 0.10 15.13
N PHE A 233 7.68 0.80 14.59
CA PHE A 233 7.48 2.02 13.80
C PHE A 233 7.44 1.73 12.31
N ALA A 234 8.03 0.65 11.86
CA ALA A 234 8.16 0.30 10.46
C ALA A 234 6.81 -0.06 9.80
N GLY A 235 6.81 -0.07 8.48
CA GLY A 235 5.67 -0.52 7.68
C GLY A 235 4.78 0.60 7.19
N PHE A 236 3.59 0.20 6.72
CA PHE A 236 2.66 1.11 6.02
C PHE A 236 1.83 2.02 6.95
N ASN A 237 1.86 1.78 8.26
CA ASN A 237 1.25 2.65 9.27
C ASN A 237 1.80 4.09 9.24
N GLY A 238 3.09 4.25 8.95
CA GLY A 238 3.69 5.57 8.80
C GLY A 238 3.13 6.34 7.60
N TYR A 239 2.88 5.68 6.47
CA TYR A 239 2.22 6.33 5.33
C TYR A 239 0.79 6.74 5.64
N LEU A 240 0.03 5.96 6.44
CA LEU A 240 -1.30 6.36 6.92
C LEU A 240 -1.21 7.66 7.72
N LEU A 241 -0.27 7.72 8.68
CA LEU A 241 -0.07 8.90 9.51
C LEU A 241 0.40 10.09 8.68
N LEU A 242 1.32 9.87 7.74
CA LEU A 242 1.84 10.93 6.87
C LEU A 242 0.71 11.57 6.05
N GLY A 243 -0.19 10.74 5.47
CA GLY A 243 -1.37 11.24 4.75
C GLY A 243 -2.28 12.11 5.63
N HIS A 244 -2.54 11.66 6.86
CA HIS A 244 -3.30 12.42 7.85
C HIS A 244 -2.57 13.71 8.28
N TYR A 245 -1.28 13.63 8.55
CA TYR A 245 -0.45 14.77 8.95
C TYR A 245 -0.41 15.87 7.87
N VAL A 246 -0.27 15.49 6.60
CA VAL A 246 -0.32 16.43 5.46
C VAL A 246 -1.68 17.14 5.40
N LYS A 247 -2.78 16.43 5.68
CA LYS A 247 -4.12 17.02 5.74
C LYS A 247 -4.26 18.07 6.83
N GLU A 248 -3.72 17.81 8.03
CA GLU A 248 -3.78 18.73 9.16
C GLU A 248 -2.87 19.95 8.98
N ASN A 249 -1.74 19.80 8.29
CA ASN A 249 -0.70 20.82 8.17
C ASN A 249 -0.59 21.37 6.74
N LYS A 250 -1.69 21.85 6.17
CA LYS A 250 -1.77 22.38 4.79
C LYS A 250 -0.83 23.57 4.53
N ASP A 251 -0.47 24.31 5.58
CA ASP A 251 0.27 25.56 5.48
C ASP A 251 1.80 25.40 5.46
N GLY A 252 2.31 24.26 5.01
CA GLY A 252 3.72 24.10 4.64
C GLY A 252 4.67 23.58 5.74
N ASN A 253 4.15 23.19 6.91
CA ASN A 253 4.99 22.70 8.02
C ASN A 253 5.40 21.21 7.91
N ILE A 254 5.31 20.61 6.73
CA ILE A 254 5.70 19.21 6.50
C ILE A 254 7.18 18.98 6.82
N LEU A 255 8.04 19.94 6.56
CA LEU A 255 9.48 19.86 6.85
C LEU A 255 9.79 19.72 8.35
N LYS A 256 8.86 20.08 9.24
CA LYS A 256 9.03 19.88 10.70
C LYS A 256 9.13 18.40 11.09
N ILE A 257 8.74 17.47 10.23
CA ILE A 257 8.96 16.03 10.43
C ILE A 257 10.46 15.72 10.53
N PHE A 258 11.29 16.41 9.79
CA PHE A 258 12.74 16.19 9.79
C PHE A 258 13.46 16.89 10.97
N TRP A 259 12.77 17.78 11.68
CA TRP A 259 13.33 18.50 12.83
C TRP A 259 12.35 18.54 14.02
N PRO A 260 11.91 17.38 14.52
CA PRO A 260 10.86 17.31 15.54
C PRO A 260 11.30 17.83 16.92
N PHE A 261 12.61 17.97 17.13
CA PHE A 261 13.20 18.39 18.41
C PHE A 261 13.47 19.90 18.47
N SER A 262 13.17 20.66 17.42
CA SER A 262 13.29 22.13 17.41
C SER A 262 12.34 22.76 18.43
N SER A 263 12.89 23.61 19.28
CA SER A 263 12.20 24.26 20.43
C SER A 263 11.39 25.49 20.05
N ASN A 264 10.71 25.51 18.92
CA ASN A 264 9.80 26.61 18.62
C ASN A 264 8.49 26.39 19.36
N GLY A 265 8.32 27.15 20.44
CA GLY A 265 7.08 27.23 21.22
C GLY A 265 5.93 27.78 20.38
N GLU A 266 5.25 26.91 19.67
CA GLU A 266 3.94 27.16 19.08
C GLU A 266 2.89 26.50 19.95
N SER A 267 2.06 27.36 20.55
CA SER A 267 0.87 26.92 21.27
C SER A 267 0.02 26.05 20.35
N ASP A 268 -0.26 24.81 20.77
CA ASP A 268 -1.24 23.93 20.17
C ASP A 268 -2.63 24.62 20.21
N ARG A 269 -2.91 25.45 19.20
CA ARG A 269 -4.29 25.89 18.96
C ARG A 269 -5.01 24.73 18.30
N HIS A 270 -5.74 24.00 19.12
CA HIS A 270 -6.82 23.13 18.68
C HIS A 270 -7.88 23.96 17.94
N ASN A 271 -7.65 24.18 16.66
CA ASN A 271 -8.65 24.84 15.81
C ASN A 271 -9.50 23.75 15.15
N SER A 272 -10.53 23.33 15.88
CA SER A 272 -11.55 22.36 15.47
C SER A 272 -12.57 22.98 14.49
N ASN A 273 -12.12 23.60 13.41
CA ASN A 273 -13.03 24.04 12.36
C ASN A 273 -13.17 22.97 11.26
N TRP A 274 -13.97 21.95 11.54
CA TRP A 274 -14.29 20.82 10.67
C TRP A 274 -15.38 21.13 9.62
N SER A 275 -15.81 22.38 9.46
CA SER A 275 -16.97 22.74 8.64
C SER A 275 -16.74 22.77 7.11
N VAL A 276 -15.52 22.61 6.64
CA VAL A 276 -15.20 22.76 5.19
C VAL A 276 -15.21 21.44 4.41
N TRP A 277 -15.38 20.30 5.08
CA TRP A 277 -15.29 18.98 4.44
C TRP A 277 -16.53 18.08 4.65
N LYS A 278 -17.69 18.70 4.82
CA LYS A 278 -18.97 17.98 4.78
C LYS A 278 -19.49 17.87 3.37
#